data_0de5437e440bc3d3ec11da4446b131c7
#
_entry.id   0de5437e440bc3d3ec11da4446b131c7
#
_cell.length_a   1.000
_cell.length_b   1.000
_cell.length_c   1.000
_cell.angle_alpha   90.00
_cell.angle_beta   90.00
_cell.angle_gamma   90.00
#
_symmetry.space_group_name_H-M   'P 1'
#
loop_
_entity.id
_entity.type
_entity.pdbx_description
1 polymer ?
#
loop_
_entity_poly.entity_id
_entity_poly.type
_entity_poly.pdbx_seq_one_letter_code
_entity_poly.pdbx_strand_id
1 'polypeptide(L)'
;MTPLRELYDLYYYPNPAKEERRRQLLAEIPTDARDEENYGRTSLHIAAEFADCEAIASQLDRGAEVNDRDEEGHTPLFRLASRRSRVPALEEPIASAARLLLERGANLPRSARGTTALLEAVQNRHHAMAAVLIDSGQRLDSANSYGDNALHILCRRAADTAREIAGKERFIASFGERWVSEKQQREAREELEELQAEQMRCYATAALLLHSGQIAPDEKNSAGRRA
;
A
#
# COMPACT_ATOMS: atom_id res chain seq x y z
N MET A 1 1.13 -29.09 5.06
CA MET A 1 0.77 -27.71 4.62
C MET A 1 -0.52 -27.37 5.34
N THR A 2 -0.53 -26.30 6.13
CA THR A 2 -1.74 -25.87 6.86
C THR A 2 -2.76 -25.26 5.88
N PRO A 3 -4.08 -25.28 6.19
CA PRO A 3 -5.08 -24.63 5.33
C PRO A 3 -4.82 -23.14 5.10
N LEU A 4 -4.29 -22.41 6.07
CA LEU A 4 -3.89 -21.01 5.93
C LEU A 4 -2.70 -20.83 4.99
N ARG A 5 -1.73 -21.74 5.03
CA ARG A 5 -0.60 -21.72 4.08
C ARG A 5 -1.06 -22.03 2.66
N GLU A 6 -1.97 -23.00 2.48
CA GLU A 6 -2.60 -23.25 1.18
C GLU A 6 -3.36 -22.02 0.67
N LEU A 7 -4.11 -21.34 1.54
CA LEU A 7 -4.82 -20.10 1.20
C LEU A 7 -3.84 -19.00 0.74
N TYR A 8 -2.74 -18.79 1.47
CA TYR A 8 -1.72 -17.80 1.11
C TYR A 8 -1.11 -18.11 -0.27
N ASP A 9 -0.76 -19.36 -0.53
CA ASP A 9 -0.16 -19.80 -1.80
C ASP A 9 -1.14 -19.62 -2.98
N LEU A 10 -2.45 -19.79 -2.76
CA LEU A 10 -3.48 -19.55 -3.78
C LEU A 10 -3.60 -18.05 -4.14
N TYR A 11 -3.38 -17.16 -3.20
CA TYR A 11 -3.33 -15.73 -3.47
C TYR A 11 -2.01 -15.31 -4.14
N TYR A 12 -0.91 -15.88 -3.70
CA TYR A 12 0.42 -15.51 -4.21
C TYR A 12 0.64 -16.02 -5.64
N TYR A 13 0.10 -17.22 -5.96
CA TYR A 13 0.14 -17.84 -7.29
C TYR A 13 -1.28 -17.98 -7.85
N PRO A 14 -1.91 -16.86 -8.29
CA PRO A 14 -3.31 -16.88 -8.70
C PRO A 14 -3.52 -17.83 -9.88
N ASN A 15 -4.50 -18.71 -9.74
CA ASN A 15 -4.91 -19.63 -10.77
C ASN A 15 -6.46 -19.68 -10.81
N PRO A 16 -7.09 -19.23 -11.90
CA PRO A 16 -8.55 -19.23 -12.01
C PRO A 16 -9.21 -20.58 -11.74
N ALA A 17 -8.54 -21.68 -12.09
CA ALA A 17 -9.05 -23.04 -11.84
C ALA A 17 -9.11 -23.41 -10.35
N LYS A 18 -8.45 -22.65 -9.49
CA LYS A 18 -8.41 -22.89 -8.03
C LYS A 18 -9.22 -21.85 -7.22
N GLU A 19 -9.96 -21.00 -7.91
CA GLU A 19 -10.77 -19.95 -7.27
C GLU A 19 -11.80 -20.54 -6.31
N GLU A 20 -12.46 -21.60 -6.71
CA GLU A 20 -13.43 -22.32 -5.86
C GLU A 20 -12.76 -22.90 -4.61
N ARG A 21 -11.55 -23.46 -4.75
CA ARG A 21 -10.79 -23.95 -3.60
C ARG A 21 -10.42 -22.84 -2.62
N ARG A 22 -10.09 -21.64 -3.11
CA ARG A 22 -9.82 -20.47 -2.28
C ARG A 22 -11.07 -20.07 -1.48
N ARG A 23 -12.25 -20.03 -2.11
CA ARG A 23 -13.51 -19.72 -1.43
C ARG A 23 -13.88 -20.78 -0.39
N GLN A 24 -13.68 -22.06 -0.68
CA GLN A 24 -13.89 -23.14 0.28
C GLN A 24 -13.00 -22.97 1.51
N LEU A 25 -11.70 -22.73 1.33
CA LEU A 25 -10.78 -22.51 2.44
C LEU A 25 -11.19 -21.31 3.30
N LEU A 26 -11.59 -20.19 2.68
CA LEU A 26 -12.09 -19.03 3.40
C LEU A 26 -13.35 -19.33 4.22
N ALA A 27 -14.18 -20.26 3.78
CA ALA A 27 -15.38 -20.69 4.50
C ALA A 27 -15.09 -21.72 5.61
N GLU A 28 -14.11 -22.60 5.42
CA GLU A 28 -13.78 -23.71 6.33
C GLU A 28 -12.84 -23.27 7.47
N ILE A 29 -11.88 -22.38 7.19
CA ILE A 29 -10.87 -21.94 8.17
C ILE A 29 -11.56 -21.12 9.27
N PRO A 30 -11.35 -21.46 10.57
CA PRO A 30 -11.79 -20.61 11.67
C PRO A 30 -11.20 -19.20 11.55
N THR A 31 -12.01 -18.17 11.88
CA THR A 31 -11.60 -16.77 11.71
C THR A 31 -10.45 -16.35 12.62
N ASP A 32 -10.27 -17.05 13.73
CA ASP A 32 -9.20 -16.88 14.72
C ASP A 32 -7.99 -17.81 14.50
N ALA A 33 -8.06 -18.71 13.51
CA ALA A 33 -6.95 -19.61 13.18
C ALA A 33 -5.72 -18.79 12.74
N ARG A 34 -4.53 -19.21 13.21
CA ARG A 34 -3.26 -18.52 12.96
C ARG A 34 -2.30 -19.37 12.17
N ASP A 35 -1.63 -18.76 11.20
CA ASP A 35 -0.57 -19.38 10.41
C ASP A 35 0.78 -19.18 11.14
N GLU A 36 1.18 -20.15 11.96
CA GLU A 36 2.43 -20.11 12.72
C GLU A 36 3.67 -20.03 11.82
N GLU A 37 3.60 -20.55 10.59
CA GLU A 37 4.69 -20.47 9.62
C GLU A 37 4.76 -19.10 8.93
N ASN A 38 3.73 -18.27 9.09
CA ASN A 38 3.59 -16.96 8.45
C ASN A 38 3.22 -15.87 9.47
N TYR A 39 3.99 -15.78 10.54
CA TYR A 39 3.88 -14.74 11.57
C TYR A 39 2.51 -14.67 12.27
N GLY A 40 1.83 -15.77 12.47
CA GLY A 40 0.54 -15.80 13.17
C GLY A 40 -0.59 -15.06 12.45
N ARG A 41 -0.52 -14.94 11.10
CA ARG A 41 -1.55 -14.28 10.30
C ARG A 41 -2.84 -15.09 10.27
N THR A 42 -3.99 -14.41 10.39
CA THR A 42 -5.31 -15.00 10.17
C THR A 42 -5.71 -14.90 8.70
N SER A 43 -6.80 -15.59 8.33
CA SER A 43 -7.39 -15.49 6.99
C SER A 43 -7.75 -14.05 6.60
N LEU A 44 -8.16 -13.21 7.57
CA LEU A 44 -8.44 -11.78 7.36
C LEU A 44 -7.16 -10.98 7.04
N HIS A 45 -6.03 -11.27 7.69
CA HIS A 45 -4.74 -10.64 7.34
C HIS A 45 -4.34 -10.98 5.90
N ILE A 46 -4.50 -12.24 5.50
CA ILE A 46 -4.18 -12.71 4.16
C ILE A 46 -5.10 -12.04 3.13
N ALA A 47 -6.43 -12.06 3.34
CA ALA A 47 -7.38 -11.42 2.45
C ALA A 47 -7.10 -9.92 2.28
N ALA A 48 -6.78 -9.23 3.37
CA ALA A 48 -6.42 -7.80 3.34
C ALA A 48 -5.12 -7.56 2.56
N GLU A 49 -4.06 -8.33 2.80
CA GLU A 49 -2.80 -8.20 2.07
C GLU A 49 -2.98 -8.29 0.54
N PHE A 50 -3.94 -9.09 0.08
CA PHE A 50 -4.23 -9.23 -1.35
C PHE A 50 -5.37 -8.33 -1.85
N ALA A 51 -5.91 -7.44 -1.00
CA ALA A 51 -6.99 -6.51 -1.33
C ALA A 51 -8.27 -7.21 -1.85
N ASP A 52 -8.57 -8.39 -1.33
CA ASP A 52 -9.77 -9.15 -1.68
C ASP A 52 -10.97 -8.69 -0.84
N CYS A 53 -11.75 -7.75 -1.37
CA CYS A 53 -12.89 -7.17 -0.67
C CYS A 53 -13.99 -8.20 -0.36
N GLU A 54 -14.21 -9.20 -1.23
CA GLU A 54 -15.20 -10.25 -1.01
C GLU A 54 -14.78 -11.13 0.19
N ALA A 55 -13.52 -11.57 0.21
CA ALA A 55 -12.98 -12.34 1.31
C ALA A 55 -12.95 -11.54 2.62
N ILE A 56 -12.54 -10.27 2.58
CA ILE A 56 -12.54 -9.38 3.76
C ILE A 56 -13.95 -9.29 4.34
N ALA A 57 -14.97 -8.98 3.51
CA ALA A 57 -16.34 -8.88 3.95
C ALA A 57 -16.83 -10.21 4.58
N SER A 58 -16.58 -11.32 3.89
CA SER A 58 -16.97 -12.65 4.37
C SER A 58 -16.35 -13.00 5.72
N GLN A 59 -15.05 -12.73 5.93
CA GLN A 59 -14.39 -13.02 7.20
C GLN A 59 -14.94 -12.13 8.33
N LEU A 60 -15.18 -10.85 8.08
CA LEU A 60 -15.76 -9.94 9.06
C LEU A 60 -17.20 -10.29 9.41
N ASP A 61 -18.03 -10.71 8.43
CA ASP A 61 -19.40 -11.17 8.66
C ASP A 61 -19.45 -12.47 9.46
N ARG A 62 -18.40 -13.29 9.40
CA ARG A 62 -18.22 -14.49 10.22
C ARG A 62 -17.65 -14.20 11.63
N GLY A 63 -17.40 -12.94 11.95
CA GLY A 63 -16.92 -12.50 13.27
C GLY A 63 -15.41 -12.44 13.42
N ALA A 64 -14.64 -12.33 12.32
CA ALA A 64 -13.22 -12.06 12.41
C ALA A 64 -12.98 -10.71 13.09
N GLU A 65 -11.97 -10.64 13.97
CA GLU A 65 -11.62 -9.40 14.66
C GLU A 65 -10.87 -8.46 13.70
N VAL A 66 -11.49 -7.32 13.35
CA VAL A 66 -10.96 -6.36 12.34
C VAL A 66 -9.61 -5.76 12.74
N ASN A 67 -9.34 -5.66 14.03
CA ASN A 67 -8.12 -5.10 14.61
C ASN A 67 -7.18 -6.15 15.20
N ASP A 68 -7.39 -7.43 14.88
CA ASP A 68 -6.50 -8.49 15.33
C ASP A 68 -5.04 -8.21 14.91
N ARG A 69 -4.10 -8.67 15.71
CA ARG A 69 -2.67 -8.45 15.45
C ARG A 69 -1.96 -9.77 15.24
N ASP A 70 -1.18 -9.81 14.18
CA ASP A 70 -0.24 -10.89 13.97
C ASP A 70 0.98 -10.78 14.91
N GLU A 71 1.93 -11.70 14.82
CA GLU A 71 3.12 -11.75 15.68
C GLU A 71 4.06 -10.54 15.48
N GLU A 72 3.98 -9.84 14.34
CA GLU A 72 4.71 -8.59 14.11
C GLU A 72 3.94 -7.36 14.64
N GLY A 73 2.77 -7.58 15.25
CA GLY A 73 1.89 -6.53 15.77
C GLY A 73 1.11 -5.78 14.69
N HIS A 74 1.03 -6.33 13.48
CA HIS A 74 0.35 -5.72 12.35
C HIS A 74 -1.12 -6.13 12.32
N THR A 75 -2.00 -5.17 12.04
CA THR A 75 -3.42 -5.40 11.78
C THR A 75 -3.65 -5.73 10.30
N PRO A 76 -4.84 -6.27 9.90
CA PRO A 76 -5.18 -6.47 8.50
C PRO A 76 -5.02 -5.20 7.65
N LEU A 77 -5.47 -4.05 8.16
CA LEU A 77 -5.29 -2.75 7.47
C LEU A 77 -3.82 -2.37 7.28
N PHE A 78 -2.96 -2.67 8.26
CA PHE A 78 -1.52 -2.45 8.14
C PHE A 78 -0.90 -3.39 7.10
N ARG A 79 -1.32 -4.66 7.05
CA ARG A 79 -0.86 -5.62 6.03
C ARG A 79 -1.23 -5.17 4.62
N LEU A 80 -2.44 -4.66 4.42
CA LEU A 80 -2.87 -4.06 3.16
C LEU A 80 -1.93 -2.90 2.75
N ALA A 81 -1.62 -1.99 3.66
CA ALA A 81 -0.75 -0.84 3.41
C ALA A 81 0.71 -1.25 3.11
N SER A 82 1.19 -2.32 3.73
CA SER A 82 2.57 -2.80 3.59
C SER A 82 2.81 -3.65 2.34
N ARG A 83 1.75 -3.96 1.58
CA ARG A 83 1.87 -4.68 0.31
C ARG A 83 2.78 -3.94 -0.67
N ARG A 84 3.79 -4.62 -1.18
CA ARG A 84 4.67 -4.07 -2.20
C ARG A 84 4.10 -4.36 -3.58
N SER A 85 3.36 -3.41 -4.13
CA SER A 85 2.88 -3.48 -5.52
C SER A 85 3.19 -2.16 -6.22
N ARG A 86 3.72 -2.23 -7.43
CA ARG A 86 3.94 -1.07 -8.29
C ARG A 86 2.98 -1.08 -9.49
N VAL A 87 1.92 -1.88 -9.42
CA VAL A 87 0.95 -2.01 -10.50
C VAL A 87 -0.16 -0.99 -10.28
N PRO A 88 -0.28 0.07 -11.10
CA PRO A 88 -1.29 1.11 -10.94
C PRO A 88 -2.73 0.56 -10.93
N ALA A 89 -2.98 -0.53 -11.65
CA ALA A 89 -4.29 -1.18 -11.66
C ALA A 89 -4.76 -1.72 -10.29
N LEU A 90 -3.86 -1.81 -9.30
CA LEU A 90 -4.20 -2.28 -7.95
C LEU A 90 -4.52 -1.13 -6.97
N GLU A 91 -4.35 0.14 -7.38
CA GLU A 91 -4.62 1.30 -6.51
C GLU A 91 -6.07 1.32 -6.02
N GLU A 92 -7.05 1.16 -6.92
CA GLU A 92 -8.46 1.19 -6.54
C GLU A 92 -8.91 -0.04 -5.74
N PRO A 93 -8.53 -1.29 -6.06
CA PRO A 93 -8.76 -2.43 -5.20
C PRO A 93 -8.22 -2.25 -3.77
N ILE A 94 -7.00 -1.72 -3.63
CA ILE A 94 -6.38 -1.45 -2.33
C ILE A 94 -7.16 -0.36 -1.57
N ALA A 95 -7.55 0.72 -2.24
CA ALA A 95 -8.36 1.78 -1.63
C ALA A 95 -9.75 1.28 -1.20
N SER A 96 -10.39 0.44 -2.01
CA SER A 96 -11.69 -0.15 -1.70
C SER A 96 -11.61 -1.10 -0.49
N ALA A 97 -10.57 -1.93 -0.42
CA ALA A 97 -10.32 -2.78 0.75
C ALA A 97 -10.06 -1.95 2.01
N ALA A 98 -9.33 -0.83 1.90
CA ALA A 98 -9.10 0.08 3.02
C ALA A 98 -10.40 0.73 3.51
N ARG A 99 -11.26 1.22 2.59
CA ARG A 99 -12.59 1.76 2.95
C ARG A 99 -13.41 0.73 3.70
N LEU A 100 -13.50 -0.49 3.17
CA LEU A 100 -14.26 -1.58 3.78
C LEU A 100 -13.77 -1.90 5.20
N LEU A 101 -12.46 -2.01 5.41
CA LEU A 101 -11.89 -2.24 6.74
C LEU A 101 -12.20 -1.10 7.70
N LEU A 102 -12.09 0.16 7.27
CA LEU A 102 -12.41 1.34 8.08
C LEU A 102 -13.90 1.41 8.43
N GLU A 103 -14.80 1.14 7.48
CA GLU A 103 -16.26 1.06 7.71
C GLU A 103 -16.63 -0.03 8.72
N ARG A 104 -15.83 -1.10 8.79
CA ARG A 104 -16.00 -2.18 9.75
C ARG A 104 -15.25 -1.94 11.07
N GLY A 105 -14.73 -0.73 11.31
CA GLY A 105 -14.13 -0.31 12.58
C GLY A 105 -12.62 -0.57 12.69
N ALA A 106 -11.92 -0.72 11.57
CA ALA A 106 -10.45 -0.76 11.61
C ALA A 106 -9.90 0.56 12.12
N ASN A 107 -8.91 0.47 13.02
CA ASN A 107 -8.20 1.61 13.54
C ASN A 107 -6.79 1.70 12.92
N LEU A 108 -6.07 2.81 13.18
CA LEU A 108 -4.73 3.06 12.67
C LEU A 108 -3.68 3.00 13.81
N PRO A 109 -3.50 1.83 14.47
CA PRO A 109 -2.51 1.72 15.52
C PRO A 109 -1.10 1.82 14.93
N ARG A 110 -0.13 2.19 15.76
CA ARG A 110 1.27 2.01 15.42
C ARG A 110 1.62 0.52 15.43
N SER A 111 2.40 0.10 14.46
CA SER A 111 3.03 -1.23 14.47
C SER A 111 4.05 -1.34 15.62
N ALA A 112 4.55 -2.52 15.88
CA ALA A 112 5.63 -2.74 16.86
C ALA A 112 6.90 -1.92 16.54
N ARG A 113 7.10 -1.56 15.26
CA ARG A 113 8.21 -0.70 14.79
C ARG A 113 7.89 0.80 14.80
N GLY A 114 6.73 1.20 15.35
CA GLY A 114 6.31 2.60 15.45
C GLY A 114 5.77 3.22 14.15
N THR A 115 5.68 2.45 13.04
CA THR A 115 5.10 2.92 11.77
C THR A 115 3.57 2.79 11.79
N THR A 116 2.89 3.55 10.95
CA THR A 116 1.44 3.52 10.77
C THR A 116 1.06 3.05 9.37
N ALA A 117 -0.19 2.62 9.18
CA ALA A 117 -0.70 2.24 7.86
C ALA A 117 -0.55 3.36 6.83
N LEU A 118 -0.71 4.64 7.24
CA LEU A 118 -0.49 5.78 6.36
C LEU A 118 0.97 5.89 5.88
N LEU A 119 1.93 5.77 6.81
CA LEU A 119 3.36 5.83 6.46
C LEU A 119 3.74 4.69 5.51
N GLU A 120 3.23 3.49 5.76
CA GLU A 120 3.45 2.35 4.87
C GLU A 120 2.77 2.54 3.50
N ALA A 121 1.51 3.01 3.46
CA ALA A 121 0.81 3.30 2.21
C ALA A 121 1.59 4.30 1.35
N VAL A 122 2.02 5.42 1.94
CA VAL A 122 2.84 6.43 1.25
C VAL A 122 4.19 5.85 0.81
N GLN A 123 4.82 5.05 1.65
CA GLN A 123 6.10 4.42 1.33
C GLN A 123 5.99 3.40 0.20
N ASN A 124 4.87 2.68 0.10
CA ASN A 124 4.62 1.69 -0.94
C ASN A 124 3.89 2.26 -2.18
N ARG A 125 3.67 3.59 -2.24
CA ARG A 125 3.02 4.30 -3.37
C ARG A 125 1.53 4.00 -3.52
N HIS A 126 0.84 3.62 -2.44
CA HIS A 126 -0.61 3.42 -2.44
C HIS A 126 -1.33 4.74 -2.22
N HIS A 127 -1.30 5.62 -3.23
CA HIS A 127 -1.80 6.99 -3.13
C HIS A 127 -3.31 7.04 -2.90
N ALA A 128 -4.08 6.18 -3.56
CA ALA A 128 -5.53 6.09 -3.36
C ALA A 128 -5.87 5.62 -1.94
N MET A 129 -5.14 4.63 -1.40
CA MET A 129 -5.29 4.23 0.00
C MET A 129 -4.87 5.34 0.97
N ALA A 130 -3.77 6.03 0.70
CA ALA A 130 -3.34 7.16 1.53
C ALA A 130 -4.42 8.24 1.60
N ALA A 131 -5.08 8.58 0.48
CA ALA A 131 -6.22 9.50 0.47
C ALA A 131 -7.36 9.01 1.36
N VAL A 132 -7.75 7.74 1.27
CA VAL A 132 -8.78 7.13 2.12
C VAL A 132 -8.42 7.24 3.62
N LEU A 133 -7.15 6.97 3.96
CA LEU A 133 -6.68 7.07 5.35
C LEU A 133 -6.67 8.51 5.86
N ILE A 134 -6.34 9.48 5.02
CA ILE A 134 -6.40 10.92 5.36
C ILE A 134 -7.85 11.35 5.60
N ASP A 135 -8.76 10.98 4.70
CA ASP A 135 -10.17 11.32 4.77
C ASP A 135 -10.90 10.67 5.97
N SER A 136 -10.36 9.57 6.50
CA SER A 136 -10.91 8.91 7.70
C SER A 136 -10.87 9.77 8.97
N GLY A 137 -10.17 10.89 8.95
CA GLY A 137 -10.07 11.84 10.06
C GLY A 137 -9.24 11.33 11.25
N GLN A 138 -8.53 10.25 11.10
CA GLN A 138 -7.64 9.73 12.15
C GLN A 138 -6.33 10.54 12.21
N ARG A 139 -5.62 10.45 13.35
CA ARG A 139 -4.37 11.19 13.56
C ARG A 139 -3.31 10.82 12.52
N LEU A 140 -2.78 11.82 11.83
CA LEU A 140 -1.82 11.70 10.74
C LEU A 140 -0.41 12.15 11.11
N ASP A 141 -0.21 12.70 12.32
CA ASP A 141 1.02 13.30 12.85
C ASP A 141 2.12 12.28 13.22
N SER A 142 1.98 11.07 12.72
CA SER A 142 2.92 9.99 13.00
C SER A 142 4.24 10.18 12.24
N ALA A 143 5.35 9.89 12.90
CA ALA A 143 6.65 9.79 12.27
C ALA A 143 7.25 8.38 12.45
N ASN A 144 8.07 7.96 11.49
CA ASN A 144 8.84 6.72 11.58
C ASN A 144 10.04 6.87 12.55
N SER A 145 10.86 5.83 12.67
CA SER A 145 12.07 5.84 13.52
C SER A 145 13.12 6.87 13.11
N TYR A 146 13.04 7.43 11.90
CA TYR A 146 13.90 8.51 11.41
C TYR A 146 13.32 9.90 11.63
N GLY A 147 12.13 9.99 12.25
CA GLY A 147 11.39 11.24 12.41
C GLY A 147 10.71 11.75 11.13
N ASP A 148 10.66 10.93 10.07
CA ASP A 148 9.96 11.28 8.84
C ASP A 148 8.46 11.03 9.01
N ASN A 149 7.63 12.06 8.83
CA ASN A 149 6.19 11.92 8.66
C ASN A 149 5.82 11.64 7.19
N ALA A 150 4.54 11.44 6.90
CA ALA A 150 4.07 11.14 5.55
C ALA A 150 4.47 12.22 4.52
N LEU A 151 4.47 13.49 4.91
CA LEU A 151 4.87 14.59 4.03
C LEU A 151 6.36 14.54 3.69
N HIS A 152 7.24 14.24 4.65
CA HIS A 152 8.67 14.04 4.40
C HIS A 152 8.92 12.91 3.38
N ILE A 153 8.19 11.80 3.51
CA ILE A 153 8.31 10.65 2.59
C ILE A 153 7.85 11.04 1.19
N LEU A 154 6.72 11.74 1.06
CA LEU A 154 6.18 12.18 -0.24
C LEU A 154 7.12 13.17 -0.94
N CYS A 155 7.63 14.17 -0.22
CA CYS A 155 8.57 15.15 -0.79
C CYS A 155 9.85 14.47 -1.30
N ARG A 156 10.40 13.54 -0.52
CA ARG A 156 11.58 12.78 -0.96
C ARG A 156 11.27 11.95 -2.20
N ARG A 157 10.13 11.26 -2.24
CA ARG A 157 9.72 10.47 -3.41
C ARG A 157 9.49 11.33 -4.64
N ALA A 158 8.80 12.46 -4.50
CA ALA A 158 8.60 13.39 -5.60
C ALA A 158 9.93 13.89 -6.19
N ALA A 159 10.91 14.16 -5.32
CA ALA A 159 12.25 14.56 -5.76
C ALA A 159 13.01 13.41 -6.45
N ASP A 160 12.88 12.18 -5.98
CA ASP A 160 13.48 11.00 -6.62
C ASP A 160 12.86 10.77 -8.01
N THR A 161 11.53 10.78 -8.10
CA THR A 161 10.79 10.64 -9.35
C THR A 161 11.14 11.77 -10.35
N ALA A 162 11.31 13.02 -9.89
CA ALA A 162 11.75 14.11 -10.74
C ALA A 162 13.13 13.86 -11.34
N ARG A 163 14.05 13.26 -10.59
CA ARG A 163 15.38 12.88 -11.11
C ARG A 163 15.29 11.73 -12.14
N GLU A 164 14.42 10.77 -11.92
CA GLU A 164 14.16 9.69 -12.89
C GLU A 164 13.55 10.24 -14.19
N ILE A 165 12.57 11.16 -14.10
CA ILE A 165 11.96 11.87 -15.23
C ILE A 165 13.04 12.58 -16.05
N ALA A 166 13.86 13.42 -15.41
CA ALA A 166 14.92 14.14 -16.10
C ALA A 166 15.97 13.22 -16.76
N GLY A 167 16.22 12.05 -16.17
CA GLY A 167 17.06 11.01 -16.77
C GLY A 167 16.44 10.40 -18.01
N LYS A 168 15.12 10.07 -17.94
CA LYS A 168 14.38 9.48 -19.05
C LYS A 168 14.19 10.46 -20.22
N GLU A 169 13.91 11.74 -19.94
CA GLU A 169 13.81 12.79 -20.94
C GLU A 169 15.12 12.97 -21.72
N ARG A 170 16.27 12.99 -21.01
CA ARG A 170 17.58 13.03 -21.65
C ARG A 170 17.86 11.80 -22.51
N PHE A 171 17.45 10.61 -22.06
CA PHE A 171 17.57 9.39 -22.84
C PHE A 171 16.72 9.46 -24.11
N ILE A 172 15.45 9.89 -24.02
CA ILE A 172 14.55 10.04 -25.18
C ILE A 172 15.11 11.11 -26.15
N ALA A 173 15.63 12.21 -25.67
CA ALA A 173 16.25 13.25 -26.49
C ALA A 173 17.45 12.72 -27.30
N SER A 174 18.14 11.70 -26.81
CA SER A 174 19.28 11.08 -27.49
C SER A 174 18.91 10.10 -28.62
N PHE A 175 17.62 9.81 -28.86
CA PHE A 175 17.18 8.85 -29.89
C PHE A 175 17.59 9.25 -31.32
N GLY A 176 17.72 10.57 -31.60
CA GLY A 176 18.21 11.05 -32.89
C GLY A 176 19.68 10.76 -33.15
N GLU A 177 20.47 10.50 -32.11
CA GLU A 177 21.91 10.25 -32.15
C GLU A 177 22.24 8.75 -32.08
N ARG A 178 21.29 7.91 -31.73
CA ARG A 178 21.45 6.48 -31.49
C ARG A 178 20.46 5.68 -32.31
N TRP A 179 20.93 4.51 -32.74
CA TRP A 179 20.02 3.57 -33.38
C TRP A 179 19.17 2.89 -32.30
N VAL A 180 17.90 3.35 -32.14
CA VAL A 180 16.94 2.85 -31.17
C VAL A 180 15.70 2.37 -31.92
N SER A 181 15.28 1.14 -31.69
CA SER A 181 14.10 0.58 -32.35
C SER A 181 12.81 1.33 -31.95
N GLU A 182 11.81 1.34 -32.85
CA GLU A 182 10.51 1.95 -32.56
C GLU A 182 9.86 1.39 -31.28
N LYS A 183 10.03 0.08 -31.04
CA LYS A 183 9.55 -0.55 -29.81
C LYS A 183 10.18 0.07 -28.57
N GLN A 184 11.52 0.21 -28.55
CA GLN A 184 12.24 0.82 -27.43
C GLN A 184 11.89 2.30 -27.23
N GLN A 185 11.63 3.03 -28.32
CA GLN A 185 11.19 4.42 -28.26
C GLN A 185 9.80 4.54 -27.61
N ARG A 186 8.88 3.64 -27.96
CA ARG A 186 7.54 3.60 -27.40
C ARG A 186 7.60 3.25 -25.90
N GLU A 187 8.29 2.17 -25.53
CA GLU A 187 8.46 1.76 -24.14
C GLU A 187 9.04 2.88 -23.28
N ALA A 188 10.06 3.60 -23.76
CA ALA A 188 10.65 4.71 -23.02
C ALA A 188 9.68 5.89 -22.80
N ARG A 189 8.79 6.16 -23.76
CA ARG A 189 7.76 7.20 -23.60
C ARG A 189 6.65 6.77 -22.65
N GLU A 190 6.20 5.53 -22.73
CA GLU A 190 5.22 4.95 -21.81
C GLU A 190 5.75 5.01 -20.35
N GLU A 191 7.01 4.64 -20.14
CA GLU A 191 7.65 4.76 -18.82
C GLU A 191 7.75 6.22 -18.33
N LEU A 192 8.01 7.18 -19.24
CA LEU A 192 8.04 8.59 -18.87
C LEU A 192 6.67 9.10 -18.43
N GLU A 193 5.61 8.74 -19.15
CA GLU A 193 4.23 9.09 -18.81
C GLU A 193 3.84 8.51 -17.44
N GLU A 194 4.25 7.27 -17.16
CA GLU A 194 3.99 6.63 -15.88
C GLU A 194 4.71 7.32 -14.70
N LEU A 195 5.97 7.73 -14.89
CA LEU A 195 6.73 8.50 -13.91
C LEU A 195 6.11 9.88 -13.66
N GLN A 196 5.65 10.57 -14.70
CA GLN A 196 4.97 11.86 -14.56
C GLN A 196 3.63 11.71 -13.81
N ALA A 197 2.86 10.67 -14.10
CA ALA A 197 1.64 10.37 -13.38
C ALA A 197 1.92 10.05 -11.90
N GLU A 198 2.98 9.32 -11.59
CA GLU A 198 3.40 9.04 -10.22
C GLU A 198 3.77 10.32 -9.46
N GLN A 199 4.53 11.21 -10.08
CA GLN A 199 4.87 12.50 -9.48
C GLN A 199 3.63 13.32 -9.15
N MET A 200 2.65 13.36 -10.05
CA MET A 200 1.38 14.05 -9.81
C MET A 200 0.59 13.43 -8.67
N ARG A 201 0.58 12.10 -8.54
CA ARG A 201 -0.04 11.41 -7.38
C ARG A 201 0.65 11.78 -6.06
N CYS A 202 1.99 11.86 -6.04
CA CYS A 202 2.72 12.32 -4.86
C CYS A 202 2.30 13.74 -4.45
N TYR A 203 2.20 14.67 -5.39
CA TYR A 203 1.78 16.05 -5.11
C TYR A 203 0.33 16.12 -4.63
N ALA A 204 -0.59 15.38 -5.26
CA ALA A 204 -1.99 15.33 -4.84
C ALA A 204 -2.13 14.81 -3.41
N THR A 205 -1.41 13.73 -3.07
CA THR A 205 -1.44 13.16 -1.71
C THR A 205 -0.83 14.12 -0.69
N ALA A 206 0.26 14.81 -1.04
CA ALA A 206 0.87 15.83 -0.18
C ALA A 206 -0.09 17.02 0.06
N ALA A 207 -0.81 17.45 -0.98
CA ALA A 207 -1.81 18.50 -0.86
C ALA A 207 -2.96 18.10 0.08
N LEU A 208 -3.43 16.85 0.02
CA LEU A 208 -4.45 16.33 0.95
C LEU A 208 -3.94 16.34 2.39
N LEU A 209 -2.70 15.92 2.63
CA LEU A 209 -2.08 15.96 3.97
C LEU A 209 -2.02 17.38 4.53
N LEU A 210 -1.59 18.35 3.73
CA LEU A 210 -1.53 19.75 4.14
C LEU A 210 -2.93 20.34 4.39
N HIS A 211 -3.92 19.95 3.58
CA HIS A 211 -5.31 20.41 3.73
C HIS A 211 -5.96 19.84 5.00
N SER A 212 -5.53 18.65 5.46
CA SER A 212 -6.02 18.05 6.70
C SER A 212 -5.68 18.89 7.95
N GLY A 213 -4.69 19.78 7.86
CA GLY A 213 -4.22 20.63 8.95
C GLY A 213 -3.51 19.88 10.09
N GLN A 214 -3.31 18.58 9.93
CA GLN A 214 -2.67 17.75 10.98
C GLN A 214 -1.13 17.67 10.85
N ILE A 215 -0.58 18.10 9.71
CA ILE A 215 0.85 18.09 9.42
C ILE A 215 1.29 19.46 8.97
N ALA A 216 2.28 20.04 9.67
CA ALA A 216 2.85 21.32 9.30
C ALA A 216 3.95 21.17 8.23
N PRO A 217 3.98 22.06 7.20
CA PRO A 217 4.96 21.94 6.11
C PRO A 217 6.40 22.26 6.55
N ASP A 218 6.58 22.92 7.69
CA ASP A 218 7.88 23.29 8.25
C ASP A 218 8.37 22.34 9.35
N GLU A 219 7.64 21.25 9.60
CA GLU A 219 8.05 20.23 10.55
C GLU A 219 9.38 19.59 10.11
N LYS A 220 10.31 19.45 11.06
CA LYS A 220 11.63 18.87 10.80
C LYS A 220 11.68 17.41 11.26
N ASN A 221 12.28 16.57 10.44
CA ASN A 221 12.58 15.19 10.86
C ASN A 221 13.77 15.15 11.84
N SER A 222 14.14 13.95 12.32
CA SER A 222 15.28 13.74 13.23
C SER A 222 16.64 14.20 12.66
N ALA A 223 16.76 14.30 11.33
CA ALA A 223 17.94 14.85 10.66
C ALA A 223 17.87 16.38 10.45
N GLY A 224 16.84 17.07 11.02
CA GLY A 224 16.62 18.50 10.90
C GLY A 224 16.14 18.97 9.51
N ARG A 225 15.78 18.04 8.61
CA ARG A 225 15.25 18.36 7.28
C ARG A 225 13.77 18.66 7.38
N ARG A 226 13.32 19.71 6.68
CA ARG A 226 11.90 20.02 6.50
C ARG A 226 11.28 19.16 5.40
N ALA A 227 9.99 18.94 5.45
CA ALA A 227 9.23 18.27 4.41
C ALA A 227 9.17 19.08 3.11
#